data_93e924146db814cf49b4359fe6a2be50
#
_entry.id   93e924146db814cf49b4359fe6a2be50
#
_cell.length_a   1.000
_cell.length_b   1.000
_cell.length_c   1.000
_cell.angle_alpha   90.00
_cell.angle_beta   90.00
_cell.angle_gamma   90.00
#
_symmetry.space_group_name_H-M   'P 1'
#
loop_
_entity.id
_entity.type
_entity.pdbx_description
1 polymer ?
#
loop_
_entity_poly.entity_id
_entity_poly.type
_entity_poly.pdbx_seq_one_letter_code
_entity_poly.pdbx_strand_id
1 'polypeptide(L)'
;MLQDHFAKHITGEAEQIEALCNLFTPLKIKKKDYLLRQGEICRFEAYITKGLLRTYHIDRNGNEQVLFFGAEDWWVTDFDSFMNQAPSRLYIQALEDSDLLVITPEDKCYAFEHIPITERLFRLMTLRTHIALQRRMIDALSKTAEERYLDFFTPYPHIARRLTNIQVAAYLGVTHEFVSKIRRKLVN
;
A
#
# COMPACT_ATOMS: atom_id res chain seq x y z
N MET A 1 4.19 -13.24 9.70
CA MET A 1 4.25 -11.93 10.40
C MET A 1 5.36 -11.07 9.81
N LEU A 2 5.68 -9.88 10.35
CA LEU A 2 6.70 -8.97 9.77
C LEU A 2 8.07 -9.64 9.62
N GLN A 3 8.48 -10.40 10.63
CA GLN A 3 9.72 -11.19 10.60
C GLN A 3 9.77 -12.16 9.41
N ASP A 4 8.68 -12.90 9.17
CA ASP A 4 8.60 -13.83 8.02
C ASP A 4 8.61 -13.07 6.69
N HIS A 5 7.99 -11.87 6.67
CA HIS A 5 8.03 -11.00 5.50
C HIS A 5 9.46 -10.58 5.17
N PHE A 6 10.24 -10.13 6.16
CA PHE A 6 11.64 -9.77 5.97
C PHE A 6 12.50 -10.98 5.58
N ALA A 7 12.27 -12.15 6.20
CA ALA A 7 13.00 -13.39 5.88
C ALA A 7 12.79 -13.87 4.43
N LYS A 8 11.68 -13.49 3.77
CA LYS A 8 11.48 -13.76 2.32
C LYS A 8 12.48 -12.99 1.43
N HIS A 9 13.07 -11.92 1.93
CA HIS A 9 13.96 -11.05 1.17
C HIS A 9 15.43 -11.27 1.49
N ILE A 10 15.73 -11.74 2.70
CA ILE A 10 17.10 -11.90 3.21
C ILE A 10 17.16 -13.15 4.07
N THR A 11 18.20 -13.97 3.85
CA THR A 11 18.44 -15.22 4.60
C THR A 11 19.66 -15.08 5.50
N GLY A 12 19.63 -15.74 6.67
CA GLY A 12 20.81 -15.94 7.50
C GLY A 12 21.08 -14.87 8.56
N GLU A 13 20.17 -13.90 8.76
CA GLU A 13 20.42 -12.76 9.66
C GLU A 13 19.26 -12.57 10.68
N ALA A 14 18.86 -13.67 11.35
CA ALA A 14 17.68 -13.71 12.23
C ALA A 14 17.75 -12.67 13.35
N GLU A 15 18.91 -12.48 14.00
CA GLU A 15 19.08 -11.50 15.09
C GLU A 15 18.88 -10.06 14.61
N GLN A 16 19.40 -9.72 13.42
CA GLN A 16 19.23 -8.40 12.85
C GLN A 16 17.78 -8.15 12.40
N ILE A 17 17.12 -9.17 11.86
CA ILE A 17 15.69 -9.11 11.51
C ILE A 17 14.86 -8.87 12.78
N GLU A 18 15.16 -9.58 13.87
CA GLU A 18 14.47 -9.38 15.14
C GLU A 18 14.71 -7.97 15.70
N ALA A 19 15.96 -7.51 15.72
CA ALA A 19 16.30 -6.15 16.14
C ALA A 19 15.54 -5.08 15.33
N LEU A 20 15.45 -5.26 14.00
CA LEU A 20 14.68 -4.38 13.14
C LEU A 20 13.18 -4.43 13.45
N CYS A 21 12.62 -5.63 13.66
CA CYS A 21 11.20 -5.79 13.98
C CYS A 21 10.83 -5.11 15.30
N ASN A 22 11.72 -5.05 16.27
CA ASN A 22 11.51 -4.42 17.57
C ASN A 22 11.38 -2.88 17.50
N LEU A 23 11.76 -2.26 16.38
CA LEU A 23 11.56 -0.83 16.14
C LEU A 23 10.13 -0.50 15.63
N PHE A 24 9.35 -1.53 15.32
CA PHE A 24 7.98 -1.34 14.85
C PHE A 24 6.99 -1.34 16.00
N THR A 25 6.12 -0.34 16.05
CA THR A 25 5.08 -0.22 17.07
C THR A 25 3.72 -0.66 16.51
N PRO A 26 2.91 -1.40 17.29
CA PRO A 26 1.57 -1.77 16.88
C PRO A 26 0.64 -0.55 16.80
N LEU A 27 -0.16 -0.47 15.75
CA LEU A 27 -1.19 0.54 15.57
C LEU A 27 -2.49 -0.13 15.11
N LYS A 28 -3.62 0.22 15.74
CA LYS A 28 -4.94 -0.22 15.32
C LYS A 28 -5.72 0.95 14.76
N ILE A 29 -6.37 0.73 13.64
CA ILE A 29 -7.20 1.73 12.98
C ILE A 29 -8.57 1.14 12.65
N LYS A 30 -9.63 1.92 12.91
CA LYS A 30 -10.99 1.49 12.63
C LYS A 30 -11.36 1.72 11.17
N LYS A 31 -12.29 0.90 10.68
CA LYS A 31 -12.90 1.10 9.36
C LYS A 31 -13.40 2.53 9.19
N LYS A 32 -13.06 3.15 8.04
CA LYS A 32 -13.33 4.54 7.64
C LYS A 32 -12.44 5.59 8.28
N ASP A 33 -11.64 5.26 9.29
CA ASP A 33 -10.66 6.19 9.84
C ASP A 33 -9.50 6.42 8.87
N TYR A 34 -8.81 7.52 9.07
CA TYR A 34 -7.68 7.94 8.24
C TYR A 34 -6.37 7.72 8.99
N LEU A 35 -5.44 7.06 8.34
CA LEU A 35 -4.05 6.95 8.78
C LEU A 35 -3.25 8.19 8.37
N LEU A 36 -3.63 8.83 7.25
CA LEU A 36 -3.05 10.07 6.74
C LEU A 36 -4.12 10.86 6.01
N ARG A 37 -4.14 12.18 6.20
CA ARG A 37 -4.98 13.12 5.45
C ARG A 37 -4.12 14.05 4.62
N GLN A 38 -4.64 14.49 3.50
CA GLN A 38 -4.00 15.54 2.71
C GLN A 38 -3.70 16.77 3.60
N GLY A 39 -2.48 17.31 3.46
CA GLY A 39 -1.99 18.44 4.26
C GLY A 39 -1.27 18.03 5.55
N GLU A 40 -1.44 16.81 6.04
CA GLU A 40 -0.65 16.27 7.15
C GLU A 40 0.73 15.80 6.66
N ILE A 41 1.70 15.74 7.55
CA ILE A 41 3.02 15.16 7.25
C ILE A 41 2.98 13.67 7.59
N CYS A 42 3.36 12.82 6.65
CA CYS A 42 3.48 11.38 6.85
C CYS A 42 4.69 11.08 7.73
N ARG A 43 4.46 10.58 8.95
CA ARG A 43 5.50 10.23 9.92
C ARG A 43 5.58 8.74 10.18
N PHE A 44 5.23 7.92 9.17
CA PHE A 44 5.23 6.47 9.31
C PHE A 44 5.46 5.78 7.98
N GLU A 45 6.09 4.62 8.04
CA GLU A 45 5.87 3.52 7.09
C GLU A 45 5.15 2.40 7.84
N ALA A 46 4.06 1.90 7.30
CA ALA A 46 3.20 0.93 7.95
C ALA A 46 3.15 -0.39 7.16
N TYR A 47 3.36 -1.49 7.87
CA TYR A 47 3.15 -2.84 7.40
C TYR A 47 1.78 -3.33 7.87
N ILE A 48 0.97 -3.86 6.97
CA ILE A 48 -0.38 -4.31 7.25
C ILE A 48 -0.33 -5.77 7.71
N THR A 49 -0.65 -6.01 8.97
CA THR A 49 -0.74 -7.37 9.51
C THR A 49 -2.15 -7.95 9.34
N LYS A 50 -3.17 -7.08 9.32
CA LYS A 50 -4.56 -7.43 9.09
C LYS A 50 -5.31 -6.23 8.55
N GLY A 51 -6.24 -6.45 7.62
CA GLY A 51 -7.15 -5.42 7.13
C GLY A 51 -6.87 -4.99 5.70
N LEU A 52 -7.56 -3.94 5.28
CA LEU A 52 -7.48 -3.39 3.92
C LEU A 52 -7.52 -1.87 3.98
N LEU A 53 -6.54 -1.24 3.37
CA LEU A 53 -6.43 0.21 3.26
C LEU A 53 -6.46 0.63 1.79
N ARG A 54 -6.79 1.89 1.55
CA ARG A 54 -6.65 2.55 0.25
C ARG A 54 -5.81 3.82 0.37
N THR A 55 -4.96 4.06 -0.62
CA THR A 55 -4.27 5.33 -0.80
C THR A 55 -4.81 6.01 -2.04
N TYR A 56 -5.25 7.26 -1.89
CA TYR A 56 -5.89 8.01 -2.97
C TYR A 56 -5.60 9.50 -2.86
N HIS A 57 -5.83 10.22 -3.95
CA HIS A 57 -5.90 11.68 -3.97
C HIS A 57 -7.25 12.12 -4.52
N ILE A 58 -7.60 13.37 -4.27
CA ILE A 58 -8.80 14.01 -4.84
C ILE A 58 -8.34 14.93 -5.97
N ASP A 59 -8.85 14.69 -7.17
CA ASP A 59 -8.54 15.51 -8.34
C ASP A 59 -9.20 16.89 -8.28
N ARG A 60 -8.92 17.74 -9.26
CA ARG A 60 -9.48 19.12 -9.33
C ARG A 60 -11.00 19.15 -9.49
N ASN A 61 -11.62 18.06 -9.90
CA ASN A 61 -13.08 17.92 -10.07
C ASN A 61 -13.76 17.32 -8.83
N GLY A 62 -12.99 17.03 -7.76
CA GLY A 62 -13.49 16.42 -6.55
C GLY A 62 -13.60 14.89 -6.59
N ASN A 63 -13.08 14.23 -7.64
CA ASN A 63 -13.13 12.79 -7.75
C ASN A 63 -11.98 12.11 -7.01
N GLU A 64 -12.28 11.04 -6.29
CA GLU A 64 -11.27 10.18 -5.68
C GLU A 64 -10.56 9.35 -6.75
N GLN A 65 -9.25 9.44 -6.80
CA GLN A 65 -8.38 8.65 -7.67
C GLN A 65 -7.53 7.72 -6.81
N VAL A 66 -7.88 6.44 -6.76
CA VAL A 66 -7.16 5.45 -5.94
C VAL A 66 -5.84 5.09 -6.61
N LEU A 67 -4.74 5.34 -5.90
CA LEU A 67 -3.40 4.99 -6.35
C LEU A 67 -3.11 3.51 -6.13
N PHE A 68 -3.45 2.98 -4.96
CA PHE A 68 -3.30 1.56 -4.66
C PHE A 68 -4.17 1.15 -3.47
N PHE A 69 -4.39 -0.15 -3.36
CA PHE A 69 -4.91 -0.80 -2.16
C PHE A 69 -3.76 -1.49 -1.43
N GLY A 70 -3.78 -1.45 -0.10
CA GLY A 70 -2.88 -2.21 0.74
C GLY A 70 -3.66 -3.27 1.51
N ALA A 71 -3.23 -4.52 1.43
CA ALA A 71 -3.79 -5.66 2.16
C ALA A 71 -2.74 -6.28 3.09
N GLU A 72 -3.06 -7.39 3.71
CA GLU A 72 -2.12 -8.15 4.54
C GLU A 72 -0.80 -8.42 3.80
N ASP A 73 0.33 -8.35 4.49
CA ASP A 73 1.70 -8.47 3.97
C ASP A 73 2.16 -7.31 3.07
N TRP A 74 1.37 -6.24 2.93
CA TRP A 74 1.73 -5.07 2.12
C TRP A 74 2.09 -3.89 3.00
N TRP A 75 2.78 -2.93 2.37
CA TRP A 75 3.21 -1.68 2.99
C TRP A 75 2.35 -0.51 2.53
N VAL A 76 2.18 0.46 3.41
CA VAL A 76 1.49 1.70 3.10
C VAL A 76 2.21 2.89 3.73
N THR A 77 2.45 3.91 2.92
CA THR A 77 3.05 5.20 3.28
C THR A 77 2.80 6.20 2.16
N ASP A 78 3.07 7.47 2.41
CA ASP A 78 3.35 8.47 1.37
C ASP A 78 4.86 8.75 1.38
N PHE A 79 5.59 8.16 0.43
CA PHE A 79 7.05 8.28 0.36
C PHE A 79 7.52 9.72 0.19
N ASP A 80 6.82 10.56 -0.59
CA ASP A 80 7.20 11.96 -0.79
C ASP A 80 7.11 12.74 0.53
N SER A 81 5.97 12.62 1.21
CA SER A 81 5.76 13.27 2.49
C SER A 81 6.68 12.70 3.59
N PHE A 82 6.88 11.38 3.63
CA PHE A 82 7.73 10.72 4.62
C PHE A 82 9.21 11.13 4.48
N MET A 83 9.75 11.13 3.27
CA MET A 83 11.17 11.44 3.02
C MET A 83 11.47 12.93 3.13
N ASN A 84 10.58 13.77 2.61
CA ASN A 84 10.80 15.22 2.55
C ASN A 84 10.22 15.98 3.74
N GLN A 85 9.50 15.29 4.64
CA GLN A 85 8.77 15.89 5.78
C GLN A 85 7.89 17.06 5.34
N ALA A 86 7.28 16.94 4.16
CA ALA A 86 6.41 17.92 3.54
C ALA A 86 4.94 17.48 3.64
N PRO A 87 3.97 18.42 3.58
CA PRO A 87 2.55 18.09 3.61
C PRO A 87 2.15 17.14 2.49
N SER A 88 1.48 16.04 2.86
CA SER A 88 1.01 15.01 1.93
C SER A 88 -0.06 15.54 0.98
N ARG A 89 -0.05 15.04 -0.24
CA ARG A 89 -1.11 15.25 -1.24
C ARG A 89 -2.11 14.09 -1.27
N LEU A 90 -1.91 13.09 -0.43
CA LEU A 90 -2.65 11.83 -0.41
C LEU A 90 -3.51 11.70 0.85
N TYR A 91 -4.48 10.81 0.74
CA TYR A 91 -5.22 10.24 1.85
C TYR A 91 -4.88 8.76 1.96
N ILE A 92 -4.71 8.27 3.18
CA ILE A 92 -4.62 6.84 3.48
C ILE A 92 -5.75 6.51 4.44
N GLN A 93 -6.69 5.66 3.99
CA GLN A 93 -7.92 5.34 4.72
C GLN A 93 -8.11 3.84 4.88
N ALA A 94 -8.51 3.43 6.07
CA ALA A 94 -8.88 2.05 6.35
C ALA A 94 -10.27 1.72 5.75
N LEU A 95 -10.32 0.66 4.94
CA LEU A 95 -11.57 0.11 4.40
C LEU A 95 -12.20 -0.92 5.32
N GLU A 96 -11.41 -1.45 6.26
CA GLU A 96 -11.78 -2.41 7.29
C GLU A 96 -11.06 -2.07 8.60
N ASP A 97 -11.52 -2.63 9.74
CA ASP A 97 -10.74 -2.60 10.98
C ASP A 97 -9.39 -3.27 10.72
N SER A 98 -8.30 -2.53 10.92
CA SER A 98 -6.96 -2.94 10.50
C SER A 98 -5.95 -2.87 11.64
N ASP A 99 -5.05 -3.84 11.67
CA ASP A 99 -3.90 -3.91 12.57
C ASP A 99 -2.63 -3.68 11.75
N LEU A 100 -1.79 -2.75 12.20
CA LEU A 100 -0.59 -2.30 11.50
C LEU A 100 0.62 -2.41 12.43
N LEU A 101 1.80 -2.51 11.83
CA LEU A 101 3.08 -2.27 12.48
C LEU A 101 3.71 -1.06 11.81
N VAL A 102 4.04 -0.03 12.59
CA VAL A 102 4.53 1.25 12.04
C VAL A 102 5.95 1.52 12.52
N ILE A 103 6.77 2.07 11.63
CA ILE A 103 8.09 2.61 11.94
C ILE A 103 8.11 4.11 11.66
N THR A 104 8.69 4.88 12.57
CA THR A 104 8.87 6.33 12.42
C THR A 104 10.07 6.68 11.54
N PRO A 105 10.20 7.91 11.02
CA PRO A 105 11.40 8.38 10.34
C PRO A 105 12.65 8.24 11.20
N GLU A 106 12.53 8.57 12.50
CA GLU A 106 13.61 8.52 13.47
C GLU A 106 14.09 7.10 13.71
N ASP A 107 13.18 6.16 13.96
CA ASP A 107 13.50 4.74 14.15
C ASP A 107 14.06 4.10 12.89
N LYS A 108 13.58 4.53 11.73
CA LYS A 108 14.10 4.05 10.44
C LYS A 108 15.52 4.57 10.19
N CYS A 109 15.81 5.82 10.52
CA CYS A 109 17.16 6.37 10.46
C CYS A 109 18.11 5.60 11.39
N TYR A 110 17.69 5.40 12.65
CA TYR A 110 18.41 4.58 13.61
C TYR A 110 18.70 3.18 13.07
N ALA A 111 17.70 2.53 12.43
CA ALA A 111 17.87 1.20 11.86
C ALA A 111 18.92 1.18 10.73
N PHE A 112 18.96 2.20 9.87
CA PHE A 112 19.98 2.31 8.82
C PHE A 112 21.40 2.48 9.39
N GLU A 113 21.54 3.18 10.50
CA GLU A 113 22.86 3.44 11.13
C GLU A 113 23.38 2.26 11.95
N HIS A 114 22.47 1.46 12.57
CA HIS A 114 22.86 0.49 13.59
C HIS A 114 22.54 -0.96 13.24
N ILE A 115 21.70 -1.22 12.24
CA ILE A 115 21.32 -2.58 11.81
C ILE A 115 21.72 -2.79 10.35
N PRO A 116 22.86 -3.41 10.06
CA PRO A 116 23.47 -3.47 8.72
C PRO A 116 22.56 -4.04 7.61
N ILE A 117 21.67 -4.99 7.95
CA ILE A 117 20.73 -5.61 7.01
C ILE A 117 19.69 -4.62 6.47
N THR A 118 19.39 -3.55 7.21
CA THR A 118 18.27 -2.63 6.94
C THR A 118 18.36 -2.01 5.55
N GLU A 119 19.54 -1.50 5.18
CA GLU A 119 19.72 -0.85 3.87
C GLU A 119 19.44 -1.82 2.72
N ARG A 120 20.02 -3.02 2.78
CA ARG A 120 19.81 -4.06 1.77
C ARG A 120 18.33 -4.44 1.66
N LEU A 121 17.67 -4.64 2.80
CA LEU A 121 16.26 -5.02 2.88
C LEU A 121 15.37 -3.94 2.25
N PHE A 122 15.44 -2.70 2.74
CA PHE A 122 14.61 -1.61 2.23
C PHE A 122 14.91 -1.28 0.77
N ARG A 123 16.16 -1.36 0.33
CA ARG A 123 16.54 -1.20 -1.08
C ARG A 123 15.85 -2.24 -1.96
N LEU A 124 15.86 -3.52 -1.57
CA LEU A 124 15.18 -4.58 -2.33
C LEU A 124 13.67 -4.38 -2.37
N MET A 125 13.06 -3.98 -1.26
CA MET A 125 11.63 -3.68 -1.18
C MET A 125 11.25 -2.48 -2.06
N THR A 126 12.02 -1.39 -1.98
CA THR A 126 11.80 -0.19 -2.80
C THR A 126 11.93 -0.48 -4.29
N LEU A 127 12.92 -1.27 -4.72
CA LEU A 127 13.06 -1.67 -6.12
C LEU A 127 11.85 -2.48 -6.61
N ARG A 128 11.31 -3.39 -5.80
CA ARG A 128 10.09 -4.15 -6.15
C ARG A 128 8.88 -3.24 -6.28
N THR A 129 8.71 -2.29 -5.36
CA THR A 129 7.65 -1.29 -5.42
C THR A 129 7.79 -0.41 -6.67
N HIS A 130 9.01 0.03 -6.98
CA HIS A 130 9.28 0.81 -8.20
C HIS A 130 8.91 0.04 -9.46
N ILE A 131 9.30 -1.23 -9.57
CA ILE A 131 8.93 -2.10 -10.70
C ILE A 131 7.40 -2.25 -10.81
N ALA A 132 6.70 -2.43 -9.68
CA ALA A 132 5.25 -2.55 -9.67
C ALA A 132 4.56 -1.25 -10.15
N LEU A 133 5.04 -0.09 -9.70
CA LEU A 133 4.55 1.22 -10.14
C LEU A 133 4.84 1.47 -11.63
N GLN A 134 6.03 1.11 -12.11
CA GLN A 134 6.39 1.21 -13.54
C GLN A 134 5.46 0.36 -14.41
N ARG A 135 5.23 -0.90 -14.03
CA ARG A 135 4.28 -1.78 -14.73
C ARG A 135 2.87 -1.18 -14.74
N ARG A 136 2.40 -0.70 -13.60
CA ARG A 136 1.09 -0.07 -13.51
C ARG A 136 0.97 1.17 -14.40
N MET A 137 2.03 1.99 -14.49
CA MET A 137 2.03 3.16 -15.39
C MET A 137 1.96 2.74 -16.86
N ILE A 138 2.72 1.71 -17.27
CA ILE A 138 2.63 1.13 -18.61
C ILE A 138 1.20 0.63 -18.89
N ASP A 139 0.63 -0.13 -17.95
CA ASP A 139 -0.72 -0.67 -18.08
C ASP A 139 -1.79 0.43 -18.17
N ALA A 140 -1.63 1.51 -17.42
CA ALA A 140 -2.54 2.65 -17.49
C ALA A 140 -2.51 3.37 -18.86
N LEU A 141 -1.35 3.36 -19.54
CA LEU A 141 -1.16 3.99 -20.85
C LEU A 141 -1.52 3.10 -22.03
N SER A 142 -1.44 1.76 -21.87
CA SER A 142 -1.52 0.82 -23.00
C SER A 142 -2.69 -0.15 -22.94
N LYS A 143 -3.30 -0.38 -21.76
CA LYS A 143 -4.36 -1.37 -21.56
C LYS A 143 -5.73 -0.74 -21.36
N THR A 144 -6.75 -1.46 -21.80
CA THR A 144 -8.15 -1.15 -21.48
C THR A 144 -8.43 -1.32 -19.98
N ALA A 145 -9.50 -0.72 -19.50
CA ALA A 145 -9.89 -0.87 -18.10
C ALA A 145 -10.27 -2.33 -17.74
N GLU A 146 -10.80 -3.11 -18.70
CA GLU A 146 -11.12 -4.53 -18.51
C GLU A 146 -9.83 -5.36 -18.34
N GLU A 147 -8.82 -5.14 -19.17
CA GLU A 147 -7.50 -5.78 -19.03
C GLU A 147 -6.82 -5.40 -17.71
N ARG A 148 -6.83 -4.12 -17.33
CA ARG A 148 -6.29 -3.65 -16.03
C ARG A 148 -7.02 -4.24 -14.84
N TYR A 149 -8.34 -4.45 -14.95
CA TYR A 149 -9.12 -5.15 -13.93
C TYR A 149 -8.64 -6.59 -13.78
N LEU A 150 -8.49 -7.33 -14.89
CA LEU A 150 -8.06 -8.73 -14.88
C LEU A 150 -6.65 -8.87 -14.32
N ASP A 151 -5.71 -8.04 -14.76
CA ASP A 151 -4.30 -8.09 -14.34
C ASP A 151 -4.10 -7.84 -12.84
N PHE A 152 -4.91 -6.96 -12.25
CA PHE A 152 -4.80 -6.67 -10.81
C PHE A 152 -5.65 -7.63 -9.95
N PHE A 153 -6.90 -7.88 -10.34
CA PHE A 153 -7.82 -8.59 -9.45
C PHE A 153 -7.79 -10.13 -9.62
N THR A 154 -7.32 -10.65 -10.75
CA THR A 154 -7.16 -12.11 -10.93
C THR A 154 -6.10 -12.69 -10.00
N PRO A 155 -4.90 -12.09 -9.84
CA PRO A 155 -3.91 -12.56 -8.87
C PRO A 155 -4.35 -12.37 -7.41
N TYR A 156 -5.25 -11.41 -7.14
CA TYR A 156 -5.68 -11.03 -5.79
C TYR A 156 -7.21 -11.13 -5.59
N PRO A 157 -7.82 -12.31 -5.78
CA PRO A 157 -9.28 -12.47 -5.70
C PRO A 157 -9.83 -12.17 -4.31
N HIS A 158 -9.04 -12.37 -3.26
CA HIS A 158 -9.40 -12.03 -1.89
C HIS A 158 -9.54 -10.51 -1.68
N ILE A 159 -8.72 -9.69 -2.34
CA ILE A 159 -8.87 -8.22 -2.33
C ILE A 159 -10.10 -7.81 -3.15
N ALA A 160 -10.27 -8.39 -4.34
CA ALA A 160 -11.39 -8.07 -5.22
C ALA A 160 -12.77 -8.24 -4.56
N ARG A 161 -12.93 -9.26 -3.70
CA ARG A 161 -14.19 -9.55 -2.98
C ARG A 161 -14.48 -8.56 -1.85
N ARG A 162 -13.46 -7.90 -1.32
CA ARG A 162 -13.55 -6.93 -0.22
C ARG A 162 -13.83 -5.49 -0.71
N LEU A 163 -13.70 -5.24 -2.01
CA LEU A 163 -13.85 -3.92 -2.62
C LEU A 163 -15.22 -3.75 -3.28
N THR A 164 -15.81 -2.57 -3.07
CA THR A 164 -17.02 -2.15 -3.77
C THR A 164 -16.73 -1.76 -5.22
N ASN A 165 -17.75 -1.76 -6.09
CA ASN A 165 -17.60 -1.31 -7.48
C ASN A 165 -17.14 0.16 -7.57
N ILE A 166 -17.54 1.01 -6.62
CA ILE A 166 -17.12 2.41 -6.56
C ILE A 166 -15.60 2.50 -6.30
N GLN A 167 -15.08 1.73 -5.34
CA GLN A 167 -13.65 1.72 -5.03
C GLN A 167 -12.80 1.19 -6.19
N VAL A 168 -13.27 0.13 -6.85
CA VAL A 168 -12.61 -0.42 -8.04
C VAL A 168 -12.66 0.58 -9.21
N ALA A 169 -13.79 1.27 -9.39
CA ALA A 169 -13.95 2.29 -10.42
C ALA A 169 -12.96 3.46 -10.21
N ALA A 170 -12.82 3.94 -8.97
CA ALA A 170 -11.86 4.98 -8.59
C ALA A 170 -10.39 4.55 -8.82
N TYR A 171 -10.09 3.24 -8.70
CA TYR A 171 -8.77 2.67 -8.99
C TYR A 171 -8.48 2.57 -10.49
N LEU A 172 -9.49 2.21 -11.30
CA LEU A 172 -9.35 2.03 -12.75
C LEU A 172 -9.55 3.32 -13.55
N GLY A 173 -10.10 4.39 -12.92
CA GLY A 173 -10.45 5.64 -13.61
C GLY A 173 -11.65 5.47 -14.54
N VAL A 174 -12.66 4.69 -14.14
CA VAL A 174 -13.89 4.42 -14.90
C VAL A 174 -15.13 4.59 -14.03
N THR A 175 -16.34 4.40 -14.60
CA THR A 175 -17.57 4.44 -13.83
C THR A 175 -17.85 3.11 -13.12
N HIS A 176 -18.64 3.16 -12.04
CA HIS A 176 -19.00 1.95 -11.29
C HIS A 176 -19.91 1.00 -12.07
N GLU A 177 -20.70 1.53 -13.03
CA GLU A 177 -21.50 0.73 -13.95
C GLU A 177 -20.62 -0.09 -14.89
N PHE A 178 -19.50 0.50 -15.34
CA PHE A 178 -18.53 -0.22 -16.18
C PHE A 178 -17.90 -1.39 -15.41
N VAL A 179 -17.49 -1.16 -14.15
CA VAL A 179 -17.00 -2.23 -13.26
C VAL A 179 -18.05 -3.34 -13.05
N SER A 180 -19.33 -2.94 -12.87
CA SER A 180 -20.43 -3.90 -12.75
C SER A 180 -20.59 -4.79 -13.98
N LYS A 181 -20.40 -4.23 -15.19
CA LYS A 181 -20.42 -4.99 -16.45
C LYS A 181 -19.25 -5.97 -16.53
N ILE A 182 -18.03 -5.56 -16.17
CA ILE A 182 -16.86 -6.44 -16.14
C ILE A 182 -17.12 -7.63 -15.20
N ARG A 183 -17.52 -7.35 -13.95
CA ARG A 183 -17.77 -8.40 -12.95
C ARG A 183 -18.85 -9.40 -13.40
N ARG A 184 -19.89 -8.93 -14.08
CA ARG A 184 -20.96 -9.80 -14.62
C ARG A 184 -20.46 -10.72 -15.71
N LYS A 185 -19.58 -10.23 -16.60
CA LYS A 185 -18.97 -11.09 -17.66
C LYS A 185 -18.08 -12.20 -17.08
N LEU A 186 -17.46 -11.97 -15.91
CA LEU A 186 -16.54 -12.94 -15.30
C LEU A 186 -17.25 -14.03 -14.48
N VAL A 187 -18.54 -13.86 -14.20
CA VAL A 187 -19.35 -14.85 -13.45
C VAL A 187 -20.12 -15.78 -14.38
N ASN A 188 -20.29 -15.37 -15.65
CA ASN A 188 -20.90 -16.19 -16.72
C ASN A 188 -19.82 -16.94 -17.52
#